data_c251a1d9a3ab15655e189dd83bb718bc
#
_entry.id   c251a1d9a3ab15655e189dd83bb718bc
#
_cell.length_a   1.000
_cell.length_b   1.000
_cell.length_c   1.000
_cell.angle_alpha   90.00
_cell.angle_beta   90.00
_cell.angle_gamma   90.00
#
_symmetry.space_group_name_H-M   'P 1'
#
loop_
_entity.id
_entity.type
_entity.pdbx_description
1 polymer ?
#
loop_
_entity_poly.entity_id
_entity_poly.type
_entity_poly.pdbx_seq_one_letter_code
_entity_poly.pdbx_strand_id
1 'polypeptide(L)'
;TMGCGIEKRDLKGSIYEVLLGIASFEQAVCHSAEGGFDVLPANRELAGAEVELVGLDHRDVRLKKALEPELDKYDYVLIDCPPSLSMLTLNALCAADGVIIPMQCEYYALEGLTDLVGSVKRVRAEKNKNLRIVALLRVMFDTRITLQQQVSTQLEEHFGDKVFKTIIPRNVRLAEAPSYGLPGVVYDRSSKGAKA
;
A
#
# COMPACT_ATOMS: atom_id res chain seq x y z
N THR A 1 1.20 -10.85 0.70
CA THR A 1 0.81 -12.21 1.13
C THR A 1 2.04 -13.02 1.51
N MET A 2 2.89 -13.46 0.57
CA MET A 2 4.06 -14.32 0.86
C MET A 2 5.06 -13.70 1.84
N GLY A 3 5.39 -12.42 1.70
CA GLY A 3 6.26 -11.71 2.65
C GLY A 3 5.69 -11.53 4.06
N CYS A 4 4.46 -12.00 4.29
CA CYS A 4 3.81 -12.03 5.61
C CYS A 4 3.66 -13.46 6.16
N GLY A 5 4.35 -14.45 5.58
CA GLY A 5 4.28 -15.85 6.03
C GLY A 5 3.00 -16.58 5.65
N ILE A 6 2.24 -16.09 4.66
CA ILE A 6 0.98 -16.69 4.23
C ILE A 6 1.16 -17.36 2.88
N GLU A 7 0.94 -18.68 2.83
CA GLU A 7 1.00 -19.47 1.62
C GLU A 7 -0.21 -19.21 0.72
N LYS A 8 0.05 -18.79 -0.52
CA LYS A 8 -1.02 -18.48 -1.50
C LYS A 8 -1.85 -19.68 -1.94
N ARG A 9 -1.32 -20.91 -1.76
CA ARG A 9 -2.00 -22.14 -2.17
C ARG A 9 -3.06 -22.59 -1.17
N ASP A 10 -2.94 -22.14 0.09
CA ASP A 10 -3.79 -22.58 1.21
C ASP A 10 -4.88 -21.57 1.55
N LEU A 11 -5.06 -20.55 0.69
CA LEU A 11 -6.05 -19.50 0.92
C LEU A 11 -7.47 -20.04 0.77
N LYS A 12 -8.30 -19.81 1.79
CA LYS A 12 -9.76 -20.08 1.75
C LYS A 12 -10.53 -18.98 1.02
N GLY A 13 -9.94 -17.83 0.85
CA GLY A 13 -10.46 -16.66 0.16
C GLY A 13 -9.38 -15.59 0.04
N SER A 14 -9.65 -14.58 -0.75
CA SER A 14 -8.75 -13.47 -1.00
C SER A 14 -9.53 -12.16 -1.18
N ILE A 15 -8.83 -11.05 -1.32
CA ILE A 15 -9.46 -9.77 -1.66
C ILE A 15 -10.26 -9.82 -2.97
N TYR A 16 -9.93 -10.74 -3.88
CA TYR A 16 -10.70 -10.93 -5.12
C TYR A 16 -12.15 -11.32 -4.81
N GLU A 17 -12.37 -12.38 -4.03
CA GLU A 17 -13.71 -12.84 -3.67
C GLU A 17 -14.47 -11.79 -2.83
N VAL A 18 -13.77 -11.06 -1.97
CA VAL A 18 -14.36 -9.98 -1.18
C VAL A 18 -14.84 -8.83 -2.06
N LEU A 19 -14.04 -8.39 -3.03
CA LEU A 19 -14.42 -7.33 -3.96
C LEU A 19 -15.61 -7.72 -4.85
N LEU A 20 -15.71 -8.98 -5.24
CA LEU A 20 -16.83 -9.50 -6.02
C LEU A 20 -18.07 -9.81 -5.17
N GLY A 21 -17.95 -9.84 -3.84
CA GLY A 21 -19.04 -10.17 -2.93
C GLY A 21 -19.32 -11.68 -2.85
N ILE A 22 -18.36 -12.51 -3.24
CA ILE A 22 -18.42 -13.97 -3.18
C ILE A 22 -18.11 -14.47 -1.77
N ALA A 23 -17.21 -13.78 -1.05
CA ALA A 23 -16.84 -14.09 0.32
C ALA A 23 -16.91 -12.82 1.19
N SER A 24 -17.12 -13.00 2.50
CA SER A 24 -16.98 -11.91 3.47
C SER A 24 -15.51 -11.65 3.81
N PHE A 25 -15.23 -10.50 4.40
CA PHE A 25 -13.90 -10.17 4.92
C PHE A 25 -13.42 -11.23 5.92
N GLU A 26 -14.27 -11.63 6.88
CA GLU A 26 -13.95 -12.61 7.93
C GLU A 26 -13.60 -14.00 7.36
N GLN A 27 -14.19 -14.39 6.23
CA GLN A 27 -13.90 -15.66 5.56
C GLN A 27 -12.55 -15.65 4.83
N ALA A 28 -12.10 -14.48 4.39
CA ALA A 28 -10.91 -14.32 3.57
C ALA A 28 -9.67 -13.87 4.35
N VAL A 29 -9.85 -13.21 5.50
CA VAL A 29 -8.74 -12.73 6.31
C VAL A 29 -7.94 -13.88 6.90
N CYS A 30 -6.61 -13.75 6.94
CA CYS A 30 -5.67 -14.71 7.50
C CYS A 30 -4.79 -14.03 8.54
N HIS A 31 -4.48 -14.71 9.64
CA HIS A 31 -3.55 -14.21 10.63
C HIS A 31 -2.11 -14.55 10.26
N SER A 32 -1.22 -13.56 10.25
CA SER A 32 0.23 -13.74 10.11
C SER A 32 0.83 -13.98 11.50
N ALA A 33 1.09 -15.22 11.84
CA ALA A 33 1.65 -15.58 13.16
C ALA A 33 3.02 -14.92 13.41
N GLU A 34 3.87 -14.89 12.38
CA GLU A 34 5.20 -14.28 12.47
C GLU A 34 5.13 -12.74 12.52
N GLY A 35 4.16 -12.15 11.81
CA GLY A 35 3.98 -10.70 11.77
C GLY A 35 3.21 -10.14 12.97
N GLY A 36 2.34 -10.94 13.58
CA GLY A 36 1.43 -10.50 14.64
C GLY A 36 0.34 -9.56 14.16
N PHE A 37 -0.10 -9.70 12.90
CA PHE A 37 -1.15 -8.89 12.28
C PHE A 37 -1.99 -9.73 11.30
N ASP A 38 -3.16 -9.24 10.97
CA ASP A 38 -4.03 -9.88 10.02
C ASP A 38 -3.76 -9.39 8.59
N VAL A 39 -4.00 -10.25 7.62
CA VAL A 39 -3.81 -9.98 6.19
C VAL A 39 -5.05 -10.39 5.44
N LEU A 40 -5.63 -9.50 4.66
CA LEU A 40 -6.54 -9.85 3.58
C LEU A 40 -5.68 -10.16 2.35
N PRO A 41 -5.48 -11.44 2.02
CA PRO A 41 -4.48 -11.83 1.04
C PRO A 41 -4.93 -11.52 -0.38
N ALA A 42 -3.95 -11.40 -1.28
CA ALA A 42 -4.17 -11.31 -2.71
C ALA A 42 -3.50 -12.48 -3.43
N ASN A 43 -4.11 -12.93 -4.50
CA ASN A 43 -3.62 -13.96 -5.40
C ASN A 43 -3.60 -13.46 -6.86
N ARG A 44 -3.34 -14.36 -7.82
CA ARG A 44 -3.29 -14.01 -9.26
C ARG A 44 -4.65 -13.62 -9.84
N GLU A 45 -5.73 -14.11 -9.26
CA GLU A 45 -7.08 -13.88 -9.73
C GLU A 45 -7.49 -12.41 -9.56
N LEU A 46 -6.85 -11.69 -8.62
CA LEU A 46 -7.08 -10.27 -8.42
C LEU A 46 -6.85 -9.43 -9.70
N ALA A 47 -5.95 -9.85 -10.59
CA ALA A 47 -5.78 -9.17 -11.87
C ALA A 47 -7.03 -9.25 -12.76
N GLY A 48 -7.82 -10.31 -12.64
CA GLY A 48 -9.10 -10.47 -13.33
C GLY A 48 -10.22 -9.61 -12.75
N ALA A 49 -10.13 -9.27 -11.46
CA ALA A 49 -11.15 -8.48 -10.78
C ALA A 49 -11.41 -7.12 -11.45
N GLU A 50 -10.40 -6.52 -12.09
CA GLU A 50 -10.57 -5.24 -12.79
C GLU A 50 -11.61 -5.31 -13.91
N VAL A 51 -11.63 -6.41 -14.65
CA VAL A 51 -12.61 -6.63 -15.74
C VAL A 51 -13.99 -6.92 -15.16
N GLU A 52 -14.05 -7.76 -14.14
CA GLU A 52 -15.33 -8.20 -13.54
C GLU A 52 -16.00 -7.08 -12.75
N LEU A 53 -15.24 -6.24 -12.08
CA LEU A 53 -15.75 -5.07 -11.35
C LEU A 53 -16.46 -4.07 -12.29
N VAL A 54 -16.07 -3.98 -13.57
CA VAL A 54 -16.67 -3.01 -14.51
C VAL A 54 -18.19 -3.19 -14.64
N GLY A 55 -18.67 -4.43 -14.58
CA GLY A 55 -20.09 -4.75 -14.70
C GLY A 55 -20.88 -4.66 -13.38
N LEU A 56 -20.24 -4.35 -12.26
CA LEU A 56 -20.89 -4.36 -10.96
C LEU A 56 -21.31 -2.96 -10.49
N ASP A 57 -22.45 -2.91 -9.80
CA ASP A 57 -22.89 -1.69 -9.12
C ASP A 57 -21.93 -1.31 -7.99
N HIS A 58 -21.75 0.01 -7.80
CA HIS A 58 -20.86 0.56 -6.77
C HIS A 58 -19.44 0.01 -6.82
N ARG A 59 -18.94 -0.29 -8.01
CA ARG A 59 -17.64 -0.93 -8.28
C ARG A 59 -16.45 -0.23 -7.66
N ASP A 60 -16.53 1.06 -7.42
CA ASP A 60 -15.48 1.93 -6.89
C ASP A 60 -15.42 1.99 -5.34
N VAL A 61 -16.45 1.49 -4.66
CA VAL A 61 -16.56 1.53 -3.18
C VAL A 61 -16.76 0.16 -2.54
N ARG A 62 -16.50 -0.92 -3.28
CA ARG A 62 -16.71 -2.28 -2.78
C ARG A 62 -15.77 -2.63 -1.63
N LEU A 63 -14.50 -2.24 -1.73
CA LEU A 63 -13.54 -2.40 -0.64
C LEU A 63 -13.98 -1.62 0.61
N LYS A 64 -14.42 -0.38 0.44
CA LYS A 64 -14.92 0.44 1.56
C LYS A 64 -16.05 -0.27 2.28
N LYS A 65 -17.06 -0.76 1.53
CA LYS A 65 -18.20 -1.47 2.10
C LYS A 65 -17.82 -2.76 2.83
N ALA A 66 -16.80 -3.47 2.32
CA ALA A 66 -16.31 -4.69 2.95
C ALA A 66 -15.50 -4.43 4.22
N LEU A 67 -14.78 -3.30 4.30
CA LEU A 67 -13.98 -2.92 5.46
C LEU A 67 -14.81 -2.23 6.56
N GLU A 68 -15.87 -1.50 6.21
CA GLU A 68 -16.63 -0.68 7.14
C GLU A 68 -17.07 -1.41 8.43
N PRO A 69 -17.60 -2.66 8.39
CA PRO A 69 -17.99 -3.40 9.61
C PRO A 69 -16.79 -3.91 10.42
N GLU A 70 -15.58 -3.87 9.85
CA GLU A 70 -14.38 -4.45 10.44
C GLU A 70 -13.45 -3.41 11.09
N LEU A 71 -13.66 -2.12 10.79
CA LEU A 71 -12.72 -1.05 11.18
C LEU A 71 -12.50 -0.95 12.69
N ASP A 72 -13.52 -1.21 13.49
CA ASP A 72 -13.42 -1.14 14.96
C ASP A 72 -12.53 -2.26 15.55
N LYS A 73 -12.17 -3.27 14.76
CA LYS A 73 -11.31 -4.38 15.20
C LYS A 73 -9.83 -4.06 15.05
N TYR A 74 -9.46 -2.99 14.33
CA TYR A 74 -8.08 -2.66 13.94
C TYR A 74 -7.72 -1.22 14.29
N ASP A 75 -6.53 -1.01 14.85
CA ASP A 75 -5.98 0.33 15.05
C ASP A 75 -5.55 0.97 13.73
N TYR A 76 -5.04 0.16 12.80
CA TYR A 76 -4.57 0.58 11.48
C TYR A 76 -4.93 -0.45 10.41
N VAL A 77 -5.36 0.04 9.25
CA VAL A 77 -5.54 -0.76 8.04
C VAL A 77 -4.62 -0.22 6.95
N LEU A 78 -3.67 -1.01 6.49
CA LEU A 78 -2.75 -0.66 5.42
C LEU A 78 -3.16 -1.35 4.13
N ILE A 79 -3.36 -0.58 3.06
CA ILE A 79 -3.75 -1.09 1.75
C ILE A 79 -2.58 -0.91 0.80
N ASP A 80 -1.89 -2.01 0.47
CA ASP A 80 -0.81 -2.02 -0.53
C ASP A 80 -1.40 -1.97 -1.93
N CYS A 81 -1.02 -0.97 -2.71
CA CYS A 81 -1.57 -0.69 -4.03
C CYS A 81 -0.53 -0.79 -5.14
N PRO A 82 -0.89 -1.27 -6.33
CA PRO A 82 -0.02 -1.18 -7.50
C PRO A 82 0.17 0.30 -7.91
N PRO A 83 1.25 0.64 -8.64
CA PRO A 83 1.52 2.00 -9.07
C PRO A 83 0.54 2.52 -10.15
N SER A 84 -0.26 1.65 -10.74
CA SER A 84 -1.26 2.02 -11.75
C SER A 84 -2.51 2.59 -11.11
N LEU A 85 -3.12 3.60 -11.75
CA LEU A 85 -4.44 4.11 -11.35
C LEU A 85 -5.53 3.24 -11.97
N SER A 86 -5.69 2.05 -11.44
CA SER A 86 -6.67 1.05 -11.85
C SER A 86 -7.95 1.10 -11.00
N MET A 87 -8.94 0.26 -11.33
CA MET A 87 -10.15 0.09 -10.53
C MET A 87 -9.82 -0.40 -9.10
N LEU A 88 -8.79 -1.21 -8.93
CA LEU A 88 -8.34 -1.68 -7.62
C LEU A 88 -7.76 -0.53 -6.79
N THR A 89 -6.90 0.30 -7.39
CA THR A 89 -6.36 1.49 -6.72
C THR A 89 -7.46 2.49 -6.39
N LEU A 90 -8.46 2.66 -7.27
CA LEU A 90 -9.62 3.51 -6.99
C LEU A 90 -10.42 3.00 -5.78
N ASN A 91 -10.65 1.70 -5.66
CA ASN A 91 -11.28 1.10 -4.48
C ASN A 91 -10.50 1.39 -3.20
N ALA A 92 -9.17 1.26 -3.24
CA ALA A 92 -8.31 1.59 -2.10
C ALA A 92 -8.42 3.07 -1.70
N LEU A 93 -8.34 3.99 -2.67
CA LEU A 93 -8.46 5.43 -2.41
C LEU A 93 -9.86 5.83 -1.92
N CYS A 94 -10.91 5.14 -2.34
CA CYS A 94 -12.27 5.37 -1.85
C CYS A 94 -12.46 4.86 -0.41
N ALA A 95 -11.71 3.84 0.00
CA ALA A 95 -11.78 3.25 1.34
C ALA A 95 -10.87 3.96 2.37
N ALA A 96 -9.74 4.50 1.93
CA ALA A 96 -8.70 5.03 2.81
C ALA A 96 -9.02 6.44 3.35
N ASP A 97 -8.52 6.75 4.56
CA ASP A 97 -8.50 8.09 5.13
C ASP A 97 -7.30 8.90 4.62
N GLY A 98 -6.23 8.23 4.24
CA GLY A 98 -5.02 8.87 3.80
C GLY A 98 -4.11 8.03 2.93
N VAL A 99 -3.23 8.72 2.21
CA VAL A 99 -2.25 8.12 1.31
C VAL A 99 -0.85 8.44 1.79
N ILE A 100 -0.04 7.42 2.00
CA ILE A 100 1.42 7.55 2.12
C ILE A 100 2.00 7.17 0.76
N ILE A 101 2.86 8.02 0.22
CA ILE A 101 3.47 7.82 -1.10
C ILE A 101 4.94 7.42 -0.90
N PRO A 102 5.26 6.11 -0.99
CA PRO A 102 6.66 5.69 -1.01
C PRO A 102 7.27 6.04 -2.35
N MET A 103 8.45 6.67 -2.33
CA MET A 103 9.14 7.04 -3.56
C MET A 103 10.64 6.91 -3.45
N GLN A 104 11.27 6.48 -4.52
CA GLN A 104 12.70 6.55 -4.71
C GLN A 104 13.07 7.95 -5.20
N CYS A 105 14.13 8.53 -4.64
CA CYS A 105 14.61 9.85 -5.06
C CYS A 105 15.41 9.74 -6.38
N GLU A 106 14.71 9.56 -7.48
CA GLU A 106 15.27 9.46 -8.84
C GLU A 106 14.70 10.54 -9.75
N TYR A 107 15.32 10.78 -10.91
CA TYR A 107 15.00 11.90 -11.78
C TYR A 107 13.51 12.02 -12.16
N TYR A 108 12.89 10.90 -12.56
CA TYR A 108 11.47 10.90 -12.96
C TYR A 108 10.46 10.82 -11.80
N ALA A 109 10.96 10.75 -10.57
CA ALA A 109 10.07 10.59 -9.41
C ALA A 109 9.14 11.80 -9.19
N LEU A 110 9.62 13.01 -9.49
CA LEU A 110 8.82 14.24 -9.34
C LEU A 110 7.70 14.35 -10.38
N GLU A 111 7.93 13.89 -11.61
CA GLU A 111 6.92 13.88 -12.67
C GLU A 111 5.79 12.91 -12.32
N GLY A 112 6.12 11.66 -12.00
CA GLY A 112 5.13 10.66 -11.58
C GLY A 112 4.37 11.06 -10.31
N LEU A 113 5.01 11.78 -9.40
CA LEU A 113 4.36 12.30 -8.20
C LEU A 113 3.28 13.34 -8.53
N THR A 114 3.51 14.21 -9.50
CA THR A 114 2.54 15.22 -9.93
C THR A 114 1.24 14.58 -10.43
N ASP A 115 1.34 13.55 -11.25
CA ASP A 115 0.19 12.82 -11.78
C ASP A 115 -0.57 12.08 -10.69
N LEU A 116 0.14 11.46 -9.76
CA LEU A 116 -0.47 10.77 -8.62
C LEU A 116 -1.21 11.76 -7.70
N VAL A 117 -0.59 12.89 -7.37
CA VAL A 117 -1.22 13.96 -6.58
C VAL A 117 -2.49 14.49 -7.27
N GLY A 118 -2.45 14.68 -8.59
CA GLY A 118 -3.61 15.05 -9.39
C GLY A 118 -4.74 14.03 -9.30
N SER A 119 -4.41 12.74 -9.35
CA SER A 119 -5.37 11.65 -9.23
C SER A 119 -5.99 11.57 -7.84
N VAL A 120 -5.20 11.69 -6.77
CA VAL A 120 -5.69 11.73 -5.39
C VAL A 120 -6.63 12.93 -5.18
N LYS A 121 -6.30 14.11 -5.70
CA LYS A 121 -7.17 15.31 -5.63
C LYS A 121 -8.51 15.05 -6.32
N ARG A 122 -8.53 14.39 -7.47
CA ARG A 122 -9.75 14.05 -8.20
C ARG A 122 -10.63 13.09 -7.41
N VAL A 123 -10.06 12.00 -6.88
CA VAL A 123 -10.78 11.06 -6.01
C VAL A 123 -11.34 11.77 -4.78
N ARG A 124 -10.56 12.66 -4.15
CA ARG A 124 -11.02 13.44 -3.02
C ARG A 124 -12.23 14.33 -3.37
N ALA A 125 -12.21 14.96 -4.52
CA ALA A 125 -13.30 15.87 -4.94
C ALA A 125 -14.60 15.11 -5.25
N GLU A 126 -14.50 13.93 -5.89
CA GLU A 126 -15.65 13.25 -6.49
C GLU A 126 -16.16 12.08 -5.64
N LYS A 127 -15.29 11.38 -4.89
CA LYS A 127 -15.60 10.09 -4.28
C LYS A 127 -15.37 10.02 -2.78
N ASN A 128 -14.25 10.56 -2.28
CA ASN A 128 -13.86 10.45 -0.88
C ASN A 128 -13.34 11.80 -0.35
N LYS A 129 -14.22 12.63 0.16
CA LYS A 129 -13.90 13.99 0.66
C LYS A 129 -12.89 14.01 1.80
N ASN A 130 -12.77 12.92 2.55
CA ASN A 130 -11.86 12.81 3.70
C ASN A 130 -10.44 12.39 3.29
N LEU A 131 -10.26 11.90 2.06
CA LEU A 131 -8.96 11.44 1.57
C LEU A 131 -7.94 12.57 1.60
N ARG A 132 -6.78 12.30 2.18
CA ARG A 132 -5.66 13.25 2.27
C ARG A 132 -4.33 12.58 1.93
N ILE A 133 -3.40 13.35 1.40
CA ILE A 133 -2.01 12.91 1.35
C ILE A 133 -1.43 13.12 2.75
N VAL A 134 -1.12 12.03 3.41
CA VAL A 134 -0.52 12.01 4.76
C VAL A 134 0.93 12.41 4.65
N ALA A 135 1.68 11.67 3.80
CA ALA A 135 3.10 11.93 3.64
C ALA A 135 3.69 11.32 2.36
N LEU A 136 4.89 11.82 2.05
CA LEU A 136 5.84 11.20 1.13
C LEU A 136 6.91 10.51 1.97
N LEU A 137 7.19 9.24 1.65
CA LEU A 137 8.21 8.43 2.34
C LEU A 137 9.34 8.11 1.36
N ARG A 138 10.54 8.63 1.65
CA ARG A 138 11.73 8.33 0.85
C ARG A 138 12.18 6.90 1.15
N VAL A 139 12.22 6.06 0.10
CA VAL A 139 12.59 4.64 0.21
C VAL A 139 13.79 4.31 -0.68
N MET A 140 14.49 3.22 -0.36
CA MET A 140 15.73 2.80 -1.04
C MET A 140 16.77 3.92 -1.14
N PHE A 141 16.81 4.80 -0.15
CA PHE A 141 17.63 5.99 -0.15
C PHE A 141 19.08 5.65 0.21
N ASP A 142 20.01 6.22 -0.56
CA ASP A 142 21.45 6.13 -0.29
C ASP A 142 22.02 7.54 -0.20
N THR A 143 22.44 7.94 0.99
CA THR A 143 22.98 9.28 1.29
C THR A 143 24.29 9.59 0.54
N ARG A 144 24.91 8.62 -0.10
CA ARG A 144 26.14 8.82 -0.89
C ARG A 144 25.85 9.27 -2.33
N ILE A 145 24.59 9.15 -2.77
CA ILE A 145 24.19 9.48 -4.15
C ILE A 145 23.69 10.93 -4.20
N THR A 146 24.47 11.81 -4.84
CA THR A 146 24.18 13.24 -4.96
C THR A 146 22.82 13.53 -5.59
N LEU A 147 22.44 12.79 -6.63
CA LEU A 147 21.13 12.95 -7.27
C LEU A 147 19.99 12.71 -6.26
N GLN A 148 20.09 11.67 -5.44
CA GLN A 148 19.06 11.38 -4.43
C GLN A 148 18.96 12.48 -3.38
N GLN A 149 20.07 13.06 -2.98
CA GLN A 149 20.08 14.23 -2.08
C GLN A 149 19.40 15.45 -2.73
N GLN A 150 19.72 15.74 -3.97
CA GLN A 150 19.11 16.87 -4.71
C GLN A 150 17.59 16.70 -4.85
N VAL A 151 17.12 15.51 -5.27
CA VAL A 151 15.69 15.20 -5.36
C VAL A 151 15.03 15.29 -3.99
N SER A 152 15.67 14.78 -2.93
CA SER A 152 15.18 14.87 -1.56
C SER A 152 14.98 16.32 -1.11
N THR A 153 15.95 17.20 -1.40
CA THR A 153 15.84 18.63 -1.09
C THR A 153 14.68 19.27 -1.84
N GLN A 154 14.53 18.98 -3.12
CA GLN A 154 13.39 19.49 -3.91
C GLN A 154 12.03 19.02 -3.37
N LEU A 155 11.95 17.76 -2.89
CA LEU A 155 10.73 17.27 -2.25
C LEU A 155 10.41 18.05 -0.98
N GLU A 156 11.42 18.29 -0.12
CA GLU A 156 11.25 19.06 1.12
C GLU A 156 10.86 20.51 0.84
N GLU A 157 11.44 21.15 -0.18
CA GLU A 157 11.09 22.50 -0.61
C GLU A 157 9.64 22.62 -1.11
N HIS A 158 9.16 21.61 -1.88
CA HIS A 158 7.82 21.68 -2.49
C HIS A 158 6.71 21.16 -1.57
N PHE A 159 6.99 20.16 -0.73
CA PHE A 159 5.98 19.47 0.06
C PHE A 159 6.11 19.69 1.57
N GLY A 160 7.22 20.28 2.02
CA GLY A 160 7.44 20.69 3.41
C GLY A 160 7.14 19.57 4.42
N ASP A 161 6.25 19.86 5.35
CA ASP A 161 5.85 18.94 6.42
C ASP A 161 5.22 17.63 5.93
N LYS A 162 4.88 17.53 4.65
CA LYS A 162 4.38 16.28 4.05
C LYS A 162 5.49 15.29 3.74
N VAL A 163 6.75 15.67 3.78
CA VAL A 163 7.87 14.74 3.63
C VAL A 163 8.25 14.20 5.00
N PHE A 164 8.08 12.90 5.20
CA PHE A 164 8.50 12.27 6.45
C PHE A 164 10.00 12.46 6.70
N LYS A 165 10.36 12.76 7.94
CA LYS A 165 11.77 12.82 8.36
C LYS A 165 12.43 11.44 8.27
N THR A 166 11.66 10.40 8.55
CA THR A 166 12.09 9.01 8.39
C THR A 166 12.42 8.71 6.93
N ILE A 167 13.52 8.01 6.72
CA ILE A 167 14.01 7.56 5.41
C ILE A 167 14.26 6.07 5.52
N ILE A 168 13.72 5.29 4.58
CA ILE A 168 13.99 3.86 4.48
C ILE A 168 15.23 3.67 3.59
N PRO A 169 16.37 3.27 4.13
CA PRO A 169 17.59 3.10 3.35
C PRO A 169 17.50 1.88 2.44
N ARG A 170 18.28 1.87 1.36
CA ARG A 170 18.51 0.64 0.60
C ARG A 170 19.10 -0.42 1.53
N ASN A 171 18.45 -1.56 1.65
CA ASN A 171 18.81 -2.58 2.62
C ASN A 171 18.58 -3.99 2.05
N VAL A 172 19.63 -4.80 2.02
CA VAL A 172 19.61 -6.16 1.48
C VAL A 172 18.68 -7.06 2.31
N ARG A 173 18.66 -6.89 3.63
CA ARG A 173 17.81 -7.70 4.53
C ARG A 173 16.32 -7.51 4.25
N LEU A 174 15.88 -6.28 3.96
CA LEU A 174 14.49 -6.03 3.54
C LEU A 174 14.17 -6.68 2.19
N ALA A 175 15.14 -6.75 1.28
CA ALA A 175 14.95 -7.39 -0.03
C ALA A 175 14.91 -8.92 0.08
N GLU A 176 15.67 -9.51 1.00
CA GLU A 176 15.72 -10.97 1.25
C GLU A 176 14.49 -11.49 1.99
N ALA A 177 13.96 -10.73 2.96
CA ALA A 177 12.89 -11.14 3.87
C ALA A 177 11.69 -11.82 3.18
N PRO A 178 11.16 -11.33 2.04
CA PRO A 178 10.05 -12.00 1.35
C PRO A 178 10.37 -13.40 0.86
N SER A 179 11.64 -13.72 0.54
CA SER A 179 12.05 -15.08 0.12
C SER A 179 12.02 -16.10 1.25
N TYR A 180 12.04 -15.61 2.49
CA TYR A 180 11.88 -16.42 3.70
C TYR A 180 10.44 -16.42 4.23
N GLY A 181 9.52 -15.74 3.55
CA GLY A 181 8.14 -15.62 4.01
C GLY A 181 7.98 -14.78 5.28
N LEU A 182 8.92 -13.90 5.58
CA LEU A 182 8.93 -13.11 6.81
C LEU A 182 8.78 -11.62 6.53
N PRO A 183 8.06 -10.88 7.39
CA PRO A 183 8.14 -9.41 7.39
C PRO A 183 9.57 -8.95 7.66
N GLY A 184 10.03 -7.91 6.97
CA GLY A 184 11.39 -7.39 7.11
C GLY A 184 11.77 -7.01 8.54
N VAL A 185 10.80 -6.49 9.30
CA VAL A 185 10.95 -6.13 10.73
C VAL A 185 11.10 -7.34 11.66
N VAL A 186 10.70 -8.54 11.19
CA VAL A 186 10.85 -9.80 11.92
C VAL A 186 12.12 -10.51 11.48
N TYR A 187 12.39 -10.52 10.17
CA TYR A 187 13.52 -11.22 9.57
C TYR A 187 14.89 -10.76 10.12
N ASP A 188 15.11 -9.45 10.20
CA ASP A 188 16.32 -8.89 10.83
C ASP A 188 16.00 -7.56 11.51
N ARG A 189 15.59 -7.65 12.78
CA ARG A 189 15.26 -6.49 13.64
C ARG A 189 16.44 -5.56 13.87
N SER A 190 17.67 -6.04 13.67
CA SER A 190 18.89 -5.26 13.89
C SER A 190 19.27 -4.43 12.67
N SER A 191 18.76 -4.76 11.51
CA SER A 191 19.08 -4.11 10.23
C SER A 191 18.66 -2.64 10.23
N LYS A 192 19.41 -1.83 9.45
CA LYS A 192 19.10 -0.39 9.32
C LYS A 192 17.71 -0.15 8.72
N GLY A 193 17.26 -1.04 7.81
CA GLY A 193 15.95 -0.91 7.20
C GLY A 193 14.80 -1.27 8.15
N ALA A 194 15.00 -2.21 9.08
CA ALA A 194 13.98 -2.56 10.06
C ALA A 194 13.87 -1.54 11.21
N LYS A 195 14.95 -0.79 11.47
CA LYS A 195 15.01 0.26 12.51
C LYS A 195 14.49 1.62 12.06
N ALA A 196 14.42 1.83 10.74
CA ALA A 196 13.90 3.04 10.16
C ALA A 196 12.37 3.10 10.24
#